data_5c13a1e1d8ab686785fd70e3b6a0967d
#
_entry.id   5c13a1e1d8ab686785fd70e3b6a0967d
#
_cell.length_a   1.000
_cell.length_b   1.000
_cell.length_c   1.000
_cell.angle_alpha   90.00
_cell.angle_beta   90.00
_cell.angle_gamma   90.00
#
_symmetry.space_group_name_H-M   'P 1'
#
loop_
_entity.id
_entity.type
_entity.pdbx_description
1 polymer ?
#
loop_
_entity_poly.entity_id
_entity_poly.type
_entity_poly.pdbx_seq_one_letter_code
_entity_poly.pdbx_strand_id
1 'polypeptide(L)'
;FSVCMDRWMSYGELERLSGALGAYLQGLGLQPGARVAIMLPNIPQFGVTIAAVLRAGYTCVNVNPLYTARELEHQLKDSGATAIVILENFAHTLADVVDHTNVQHVVMASMGDLLGFWFGKWITFAVRHLAKMVPAYELPLTNGRKVVTFKKALALGERRTLAPSTATLDSIA
;
A
#
# COMPACT_ATOMS: atom_id res chain seq x y z
N PHE A 1 12.30 -11.43 10.62
CA PHE A 1 11.35 -10.32 10.86
C PHE A 1 9.91 -10.79 10.90
N SER A 2 9.44 -11.49 9.90
CA SER A 2 8.03 -11.89 9.78
C SER A 2 7.91 -13.26 9.13
N VAL A 3 6.87 -14.03 9.50
CA VAL A 3 6.49 -15.31 8.87
C VAL A 3 5.03 -15.20 8.43
N CYS A 4 4.76 -15.56 7.18
CA CYS A 4 3.41 -15.64 6.63
C CYS A 4 3.33 -16.81 5.65
N MET A 5 2.39 -17.74 5.86
CA MET A 5 2.22 -18.93 5.02
C MET A 5 3.55 -19.66 4.76
N ASP A 6 4.29 -19.94 5.84
CA ASP A 6 5.63 -20.57 5.83
C ASP A 6 6.73 -19.81 5.07
N ARG A 7 6.47 -18.63 4.60
CA ARG A 7 7.45 -17.71 4.03
C ARG A 7 8.06 -16.82 5.11
N TRP A 8 9.37 -16.93 5.29
CA TRP A 8 10.15 -16.07 6.17
C TRP A 8 10.59 -14.82 5.42
N MET A 9 10.43 -13.65 6.05
CA MET A 9 11.02 -12.40 5.61
C MET A 9 12.13 -11.99 6.58
N SER A 10 13.34 -11.85 6.07
CA SER A 10 14.48 -11.37 6.85
C SER A 10 14.44 -9.84 7.04
N TYR A 11 15.24 -9.33 7.97
CA TYR A 11 15.42 -7.87 8.10
C TYR A 11 16.05 -7.25 6.85
N GLY A 12 16.99 -7.96 6.19
CA GLY A 12 17.58 -7.49 4.94
C GLY A 12 16.56 -7.42 3.78
N GLU A 13 15.62 -8.37 3.70
CA GLU A 13 14.51 -8.27 2.75
C GLU A 13 13.59 -7.10 3.07
N LEU A 14 13.24 -6.89 4.35
CA LEU A 14 12.46 -5.75 4.79
C LEU A 14 13.15 -4.43 4.40
N GLU A 15 14.45 -4.32 4.66
CA GLU A 15 15.26 -3.15 4.31
C GLU A 15 15.20 -2.85 2.81
N ARG A 16 15.46 -3.86 1.96
CA ARG A 16 15.45 -3.73 0.51
C ARG A 16 14.07 -3.36 -0.02
N LEU A 17 13.03 -4.08 0.39
CA LEU A 17 11.66 -3.87 -0.09
C LEU A 17 11.08 -2.53 0.37
N SER A 18 11.32 -2.18 1.65
CA SER A 18 10.86 -0.88 2.17
C SER A 18 11.62 0.28 1.54
N GLY A 19 12.91 0.11 1.26
CA GLY A 19 13.71 1.10 0.51
C GLY A 19 13.16 1.32 -0.89
N ALA A 20 12.85 0.23 -1.62
CA ALA A 20 12.28 0.31 -2.96
C ALA A 20 10.89 0.99 -2.94
N LEU A 21 9.99 0.54 -2.06
CA LEU A 21 8.66 1.15 -1.98
C LEU A 21 8.74 2.63 -1.54
N GLY A 22 9.60 2.96 -0.58
CA GLY A 22 9.83 4.35 -0.14
C GLY A 22 10.34 5.24 -1.28
N ALA A 23 11.32 4.77 -2.05
CA ALA A 23 11.84 5.48 -3.22
C ALA A 23 10.76 5.66 -4.31
N TYR A 24 9.89 4.67 -4.49
CA TYR A 24 8.72 4.82 -5.36
C TYR A 24 7.78 5.92 -4.85
N LEU A 25 7.43 5.91 -3.56
CA LEU A 25 6.54 6.92 -2.96
C LEU A 25 7.12 8.33 -3.08
N GLN A 26 8.42 8.53 -2.80
CA GLN A 26 9.09 9.82 -3.00
C GLN A 26 9.02 10.28 -4.47
N GLY A 27 9.08 9.34 -5.40
CA GLY A 27 8.95 9.63 -6.82
C GLY A 27 7.54 10.01 -7.29
N LEU A 28 6.53 9.99 -6.42
CA LEU A 28 5.17 10.46 -6.72
C LEU A 28 5.03 11.98 -6.62
N GLY A 29 6.01 12.67 -6.02
CA GLY A 29 5.97 14.12 -5.79
C GLY A 29 5.08 14.54 -4.64
N LEU A 30 4.84 13.65 -3.68
CA LEU A 30 4.11 13.97 -2.45
C LEU A 30 4.90 14.98 -1.61
N GLN A 31 4.19 15.86 -0.92
CA GLN A 31 4.83 16.82 -0.02
C GLN A 31 5.46 16.12 1.21
N PRO A 32 6.53 16.65 1.80
CA PRO A 32 7.07 16.13 3.06
C PRO A 32 5.97 16.01 4.12
N GLY A 33 5.94 14.91 4.86
CA GLY A 33 4.91 14.63 5.86
C GLY A 33 3.53 14.27 5.27
N ALA A 34 3.40 14.11 3.96
CA ALA A 34 2.14 13.66 3.35
C ALA A 34 1.64 12.37 3.98
N ARG A 35 0.34 12.26 4.11
CA ARG A 35 -0.31 11.11 4.74
C ARG A 35 -0.58 10.02 3.72
N VAL A 36 -0.10 8.81 4.03
CA VAL A 36 -0.28 7.60 3.22
C VAL A 36 -1.15 6.62 3.99
N ALA A 37 -2.33 6.36 3.49
CA ALA A 37 -3.25 5.39 4.07
C ALA A 37 -2.77 3.95 3.79
N ILE A 38 -2.92 3.07 4.78
CA ILE A 38 -2.51 1.66 4.70
C ILE A 38 -3.71 0.80 5.09
N MET A 39 -4.37 0.21 4.10
CA MET A 39 -5.53 -0.68 4.28
C MET A 39 -5.13 -2.11 3.93
N LEU A 40 -4.29 -2.68 4.77
CA LEU A 40 -3.74 -4.01 4.67
C LEU A 40 -3.98 -4.80 5.95
N PRO A 41 -4.33 -6.09 5.88
CA PRO A 41 -4.32 -6.97 7.05
C PRO A 41 -2.87 -7.30 7.45
N ASN A 42 -2.69 -8.15 8.47
CA ASN A 42 -1.38 -8.58 8.96
C ASN A 42 -0.69 -9.55 7.98
N ILE A 43 -0.25 -9.02 6.85
CA ILE A 43 0.51 -9.70 5.80
C ILE A 43 1.89 -9.05 5.64
N PRO A 44 2.87 -9.70 5.00
CA PRO A 44 4.22 -9.15 4.87
C PRO A 44 4.27 -7.76 4.24
N GLN A 45 3.36 -7.46 3.30
CA GLN A 45 3.25 -6.15 2.66
C GLN A 45 2.93 -5.04 3.65
N PHE A 46 2.21 -5.32 4.75
CA PHE A 46 1.90 -4.33 5.78
C PHE A 46 3.18 -3.79 6.44
N GLY A 47 4.04 -4.69 6.94
CA GLY A 47 5.32 -4.28 7.56
C GLY A 47 6.25 -3.55 6.59
N VAL A 48 6.33 -4.03 5.33
CA VAL A 48 7.09 -3.37 4.27
C VAL A 48 6.55 -1.96 4.02
N THR A 49 5.23 -1.79 3.99
CA THR A 49 4.59 -0.51 3.70
C THR A 49 4.81 0.49 4.82
N ILE A 50 4.60 0.10 6.09
CA ILE A 50 4.89 1.00 7.23
C ILE A 50 6.34 1.47 7.18
N ALA A 51 7.28 0.53 7.09
CA ALA A 51 8.70 0.87 7.03
C ALA A 51 9.02 1.80 5.84
N ALA A 52 8.42 1.56 4.67
CA ALA A 52 8.61 2.38 3.48
C ALA A 52 8.10 3.81 3.66
N VAL A 53 6.89 3.97 4.19
CA VAL A 53 6.25 5.28 4.42
C VAL A 53 7.09 6.11 5.39
N LEU A 54 7.49 5.53 6.53
CA LEU A 54 8.29 6.22 7.53
C LEU A 54 9.69 6.58 7.00
N ARG A 55 10.37 5.65 6.32
CA ARG A 55 11.68 5.90 5.70
C ARG A 55 11.64 6.97 4.62
N ALA A 56 10.51 7.08 3.91
CA ALA A 56 10.30 8.11 2.90
C ALA A 56 9.98 9.50 3.49
N GLY A 57 9.80 9.61 4.81
CA GLY A 57 9.45 10.86 5.49
C GLY A 57 7.98 11.23 5.43
N TYR A 58 7.12 10.22 5.32
CA TYR A 58 5.66 10.37 5.26
C TYR A 58 4.99 9.85 6.55
N THR A 59 3.74 10.24 6.75
CA THR A 59 2.93 9.85 7.90
C THR A 59 2.06 8.64 7.54
N CYS A 60 2.08 7.60 8.38
CA CYS A 60 1.23 6.43 8.23
C CYS A 60 -0.19 6.71 8.75
N VAL A 61 -1.20 6.40 7.95
CA VAL A 61 -2.60 6.37 8.37
C VAL A 61 -3.10 4.94 8.30
N ASN A 62 -3.11 4.24 9.42
CA ASN A 62 -3.61 2.87 9.47
C ASN A 62 -5.13 2.84 9.32
N VAL A 63 -5.61 2.09 8.33
CA VAL A 63 -7.03 1.94 8.01
C VAL A 63 -7.45 0.50 8.29
N ASN A 64 -8.54 0.32 9.02
CA ASN A 64 -9.08 -1.01 9.27
C ASN A 64 -9.60 -1.61 7.95
N PRO A 65 -9.08 -2.79 7.51
CA PRO A 65 -9.54 -3.45 6.29
C PRO A 65 -11.03 -3.81 6.27
N LEU A 66 -11.66 -3.88 7.42
CA LEU A 66 -13.08 -4.22 7.56
C LEU A 66 -14.01 -3.00 7.59
N TYR A 67 -13.50 -1.80 7.36
CA TYR A 67 -14.34 -0.62 7.29
C TYR A 67 -15.35 -0.68 6.15
N THR A 68 -16.54 -0.19 6.44
CA THR A 68 -17.55 0.11 5.42
C THR A 68 -17.09 1.28 4.53
N ALA A 69 -17.72 1.46 3.39
CA ALA A 69 -17.41 2.57 2.49
C ALA A 69 -17.51 3.94 3.20
N ARG A 70 -18.54 4.14 4.03
CA ARG A 70 -18.73 5.39 4.79
C ARG A 70 -17.62 5.65 5.81
N GLU A 71 -17.17 4.61 6.52
CA GLU A 71 -16.08 4.74 7.51
C GLU A 71 -14.75 5.01 6.81
N LEU A 72 -14.50 4.35 5.68
CA LEU A 72 -13.31 4.58 4.86
C LEU A 72 -13.30 6.02 4.31
N GLU A 73 -14.41 6.49 3.76
CA GLU A 73 -14.55 7.87 3.27
C GLU A 73 -14.24 8.89 4.36
N HIS A 74 -14.84 8.69 5.54
CA HIS A 74 -14.62 9.58 6.69
C HIS A 74 -13.14 9.63 7.08
N GLN A 75 -12.50 8.47 7.25
CA GLN A 75 -11.09 8.42 7.65
C GLN A 75 -10.15 9.02 6.60
N LEU A 76 -10.39 8.77 5.30
CA LEU A 76 -9.56 9.32 4.23
C LEU A 76 -9.72 10.84 4.12
N LYS A 77 -10.92 11.38 4.35
CA LYS A 77 -11.17 12.82 4.39
C LYS A 77 -10.55 13.49 5.61
N ASP A 78 -10.78 12.92 6.78
CA ASP A 78 -10.28 13.45 8.04
C ASP A 78 -8.74 13.45 8.09
N SER A 79 -8.12 12.36 7.68
CA SER A 79 -6.67 12.29 7.59
C SER A 79 -6.08 13.13 6.46
N GLY A 80 -6.85 13.46 5.43
CA GLY A 80 -6.34 14.11 4.22
C GLY A 80 -5.32 13.28 3.45
N ALA A 81 -5.40 11.94 3.53
CA ALA A 81 -4.49 11.04 2.83
C ALA A 81 -4.53 11.25 1.31
N THR A 82 -3.36 11.38 0.68
CA THR A 82 -3.20 11.60 -0.76
C THR A 82 -2.76 10.36 -1.51
N ALA A 83 -2.29 9.35 -0.79
CA ALA A 83 -1.95 8.04 -1.32
C ALA A 83 -2.52 6.93 -0.42
N ILE A 84 -2.78 5.78 -1.00
CA ILE A 84 -3.22 4.58 -0.27
C ILE A 84 -2.51 3.34 -0.78
N VAL A 85 -2.09 2.47 0.13
CA VAL A 85 -1.69 1.09 -0.16
C VAL A 85 -2.79 0.18 0.36
N ILE A 86 -3.41 -0.57 -0.53
CA ILE A 86 -4.62 -1.35 -0.22
C ILE A 86 -4.54 -2.75 -0.80
N LEU A 87 -5.08 -3.74 -0.08
CA LEU A 87 -5.24 -5.09 -0.61
C LEU A 87 -6.43 -5.14 -1.58
N GLU A 88 -6.27 -5.82 -2.70
CA GLU A 88 -7.29 -5.92 -3.76
C GLU A 88 -8.65 -6.44 -3.28
N ASN A 89 -8.67 -7.23 -2.20
CA ASN A 89 -9.89 -7.72 -1.58
C ASN A 89 -10.84 -6.60 -1.10
N PHE A 90 -10.28 -5.43 -0.81
CA PHE A 90 -11.00 -4.25 -0.29
C PHE A 90 -11.10 -3.13 -1.32
N ALA A 91 -10.64 -3.38 -2.55
CA ALA A 91 -10.62 -2.37 -3.61
C ALA A 91 -12.02 -1.87 -4.00
N HIS A 92 -13.04 -2.72 -3.89
CA HIS A 92 -14.43 -2.34 -4.13
C HIS A 92 -14.89 -1.25 -3.15
N THR A 93 -14.57 -1.39 -1.85
CA THR A 93 -14.90 -0.38 -0.84
C THR A 93 -14.25 0.97 -1.14
N LEU A 94 -12.99 0.95 -1.64
CA LEU A 94 -12.32 2.18 -2.07
C LEU A 94 -12.96 2.76 -3.33
N ALA A 95 -13.36 1.91 -4.29
CA ALA A 95 -13.98 2.36 -5.54
C ALA A 95 -15.26 3.16 -5.30
N ASP A 96 -16.04 2.77 -4.28
CA ASP A 96 -17.29 3.45 -3.92
C ASP A 96 -17.08 4.89 -3.41
N VAL A 97 -15.90 5.21 -2.87
CA VAL A 97 -15.69 6.47 -2.13
C VAL A 97 -14.51 7.31 -2.61
N VAL A 98 -13.63 6.75 -3.42
CA VAL A 98 -12.35 7.40 -3.74
C VAL A 98 -12.50 8.76 -4.42
N ASP A 99 -13.57 8.98 -5.18
CA ASP A 99 -13.84 10.26 -5.83
C ASP A 99 -14.27 11.37 -4.86
N HIS A 100 -14.66 10.99 -3.65
CA HIS A 100 -15.00 11.93 -2.58
C HIS A 100 -13.81 12.23 -1.66
N THR A 101 -12.61 11.75 -1.98
CA THR A 101 -11.40 11.85 -1.16
C THR A 101 -10.26 12.56 -1.90
N ASN A 102 -9.18 12.86 -1.18
CA ASN A 102 -7.97 13.44 -1.76
C ASN A 102 -6.98 12.39 -2.32
N VAL A 103 -7.36 11.12 -2.35
CA VAL A 103 -6.48 10.04 -2.80
C VAL A 103 -6.25 10.12 -4.30
N GLN A 104 -5.01 10.38 -4.69
CA GLN A 104 -4.56 10.43 -6.09
C GLN A 104 -3.68 9.24 -6.49
N HIS A 105 -3.06 8.58 -5.52
CA HIS A 105 -2.15 7.46 -5.77
C HIS A 105 -2.61 6.21 -5.04
N VAL A 106 -2.86 5.14 -5.79
CA VAL A 106 -3.28 3.85 -5.25
C VAL A 106 -2.24 2.79 -5.58
N VAL A 107 -1.69 2.15 -4.56
CA VAL A 107 -0.84 0.96 -4.70
C VAL A 107 -1.66 -0.25 -4.31
N MET A 108 -1.97 -1.07 -5.30
CA MET A 108 -2.80 -2.26 -5.15
C MET A 108 -1.94 -3.47 -4.83
N ALA A 109 -2.08 -4.02 -3.63
CA ALA A 109 -1.42 -5.25 -3.21
C ALA A 109 -2.30 -6.47 -3.45
N SER A 110 -1.68 -7.59 -3.76
CA SER A 110 -2.34 -8.90 -3.82
C SER A 110 -1.79 -9.81 -2.73
N MET A 111 -2.60 -10.75 -2.24
CA MET A 111 -2.21 -11.65 -1.14
C MET A 111 -0.89 -12.39 -1.43
N GLY A 112 -0.66 -12.78 -2.67
CA GLY A 112 0.52 -13.55 -3.08
C GLY A 112 1.76 -12.73 -3.45
N ASP A 113 1.76 -11.38 -3.30
CA ASP A 113 2.83 -10.54 -3.87
C ASP A 113 4.23 -10.82 -3.31
N LEU A 114 4.36 -11.14 -2.04
CA LEU A 114 5.64 -11.42 -1.36
C LEU A 114 5.84 -12.91 -0.99
N LEU A 115 5.01 -13.80 -1.52
CA LEU A 115 5.08 -15.24 -1.23
C LEU A 115 5.95 -16.03 -2.22
N GLY A 116 6.75 -15.36 -3.06
CA GLY A 116 7.55 -15.97 -4.11
C GLY A 116 6.80 -16.09 -5.45
N PHE A 117 7.54 -16.47 -6.51
CA PHE A 117 7.00 -16.36 -7.87
C PHE A 117 5.84 -17.34 -8.15
N TRP A 118 6.08 -18.64 -7.95
CA TRP A 118 5.08 -19.68 -8.28
C TRP A 118 3.97 -19.76 -7.23
N PHE A 119 4.35 -19.84 -5.96
CA PHE A 119 3.40 -19.95 -4.86
C PHE A 119 2.54 -18.69 -4.74
N GLY A 120 3.14 -17.49 -4.86
CA GLY A 120 2.41 -16.23 -4.84
C GLY A 120 1.41 -16.09 -5.99
N LYS A 121 1.76 -16.54 -7.22
CA LYS A 121 0.82 -16.56 -8.35
C LYS A 121 -0.35 -17.51 -8.08
N TRP A 122 -0.06 -18.70 -7.54
CA TRP A 122 -1.10 -19.68 -7.22
C TRP A 122 -2.03 -19.17 -6.13
N ILE A 123 -1.50 -18.58 -5.05
CA ILE A 123 -2.32 -17.98 -3.99
C ILE A 123 -3.19 -16.85 -4.55
N THR A 124 -2.64 -15.94 -5.33
CA THR A 124 -3.43 -14.86 -5.95
C THR A 124 -4.55 -15.42 -6.84
N PHE A 125 -4.26 -16.45 -7.63
CA PHE A 125 -5.27 -17.13 -8.44
C PHE A 125 -6.35 -17.79 -7.57
N ALA A 126 -5.95 -18.52 -6.53
CA ALA A 126 -6.88 -19.18 -5.62
C ALA A 126 -7.80 -18.19 -4.91
N VAL A 127 -7.26 -17.08 -4.41
CA VAL A 127 -8.01 -16.02 -3.72
C VAL A 127 -9.01 -15.36 -4.67
N ARG A 128 -8.61 -15.08 -5.91
CA ARG A 128 -9.47 -14.43 -6.90
C ARG A 128 -10.55 -15.35 -7.47
N HIS A 129 -10.18 -16.56 -7.87
CA HIS A 129 -11.03 -17.42 -8.68
C HIS A 129 -11.67 -18.59 -7.93
N LEU A 130 -10.95 -19.19 -6.97
CA LEU A 130 -11.48 -20.32 -6.19
C LEU A 130 -12.25 -19.84 -4.96
N ALA A 131 -11.64 -18.99 -4.15
CA ALA A 131 -12.26 -18.46 -2.94
C ALA A 131 -13.21 -17.28 -3.23
N LYS A 132 -13.11 -16.64 -4.41
CA LYS A 132 -13.91 -15.48 -4.81
C LYS A 132 -13.88 -14.34 -3.77
N MET A 133 -12.74 -14.17 -3.09
CA MET A 133 -12.55 -13.18 -2.04
C MET A 133 -12.22 -11.78 -2.57
N VAL A 134 -12.10 -11.62 -3.88
CA VAL A 134 -11.91 -10.32 -4.54
C VAL A 134 -13.19 -10.00 -5.30
N PRO A 135 -14.08 -9.16 -4.75
CA PRO A 135 -15.24 -8.65 -5.47
C PRO A 135 -14.81 -7.91 -6.74
N ALA A 136 -15.67 -7.88 -7.75
CA ALA A 136 -15.44 -7.04 -8.92
C ALA A 136 -15.40 -5.57 -8.50
N TYR A 137 -14.41 -4.83 -8.99
CA TYR A 137 -14.28 -3.41 -8.75
C TYR A 137 -13.74 -2.71 -9.99
N GLU A 138 -14.12 -1.46 -10.14
CA GLU A 138 -13.56 -0.55 -11.13
C GLU A 138 -13.17 0.74 -10.41
N LEU A 139 -11.86 0.98 -10.27
CA LEU A 139 -11.38 2.20 -9.64
C LEU A 139 -11.45 3.35 -10.66
N PRO A 140 -12.21 4.42 -10.36
CA PRO A 140 -12.27 5.58 -11.23
C PRO A 140 -10.88 6.21 -11.38
N LEU A 141 -10.43 6.42 -12.62
CA LEU A 141 -9.17 7.11 -12.94
C LEU A 141 -9.38 8.63 -13.12
N THR A 142 -10.38 9.16 -12.48
CA THR A 142 -10.72 10.59 -12.47
C THR A 142 -9.62 11.42 -11.82
N ASN A 143 -9.56 12.71 -12.14
CA ASN A 143 -8.63 13.68 -11.53
C ASN A 143 -7.13 13.31 -11.65
N GLY A 144 -6.75 12.53 -12.65
CA GLY A 144 -5.36 12.10 -12.85
C GLY A 144 -4.89 11.02 -11.87
N ARG A 145 -5.82 10.34 -11.19
CA ARG A 145 -5.52 9.23 -10.25
C ARG A 145 -4.68 8.15 -10.92
N LYS A 146 -3.66 7.72 -10.22
CA LYS A 146 -2.74 6.67 -10.68
C LYS A 146 -2.91 5.42 -9.84
N VAL A 147 -3.14 4.30 -10.50
CA VAL A 147 -3.24 2.97 -9.87
C VAL A 147 -2.09 2.11 -10.37
N VAL A 148 -1.33 1.53 -9.46
CA VAL A 148 -0.24 0.59 -9.78
C VAL A 148 -0.31 -0.63 -8.88
N THR A 149 0.20 -1.77 -9.35
CA THR A 149 0.34 -2.94 -8.50
C THR A 149 1.53 -2.78 -7.56
N PHE A 150 1.47 -3.40 -6.40
CA PHE A 150 2.55 -3.40 -5.40
C PHE A 150 3.89 -3.86 -6.00
N LYS A 151 3.88 -4.94 -6.79
CA LYS A 151 5.07 -5.42 -7.50
C LYS A 151 5.63 -4.38 -8.49
N LYS A 152 4.77 -3.68 -9.22
CA LYS A 152 5.20 -2.61 -10.13
C LYS A 152 5.76 -1.42 -9.36
N ALA A 153 5.18 -1.06 -8.23
CA ALA A 153 5.70 -0.01 -7.36
C ALA A 153 7.11 -0.36 -6.85
N LEU A 154 7.32 -1.59 -6.37
CA LEU A 154 8.65 -2.09 -5.99
C LEU A 154 9.65 -2.02 -7.14
N ALA A 155 9.30 -2.56 -8.31
CA ALA A 155 10.19 -2.59 -9.47
C ALA A 155 10.56 -1.18 -9.98
N LEU A 156 9.64 -0.21 -9.88
CA LEU A 156 9.91 1.19 -10.20
C LEU A 156 10.81 1.85 -9.15
N GLY A 157 10.61 1.52 -7.89
CA GLY A 157 11.40 2.04 -6.78
C GLY A 157 12.82 1.47 -6.73
N GLU A 158 13.03 0.20 -7.11
CA GLU A 158 14.37 -0.41 -7.20
C GLU A 158 15.30 0.31 -8.20
N ARG A 159 14.72 1.08 -9.12
CA ARG A 159 15.47 1.92 -10.11
C ARG A 159 15.80 3.31 -9.58
N ARG A 160 15.45 3.60 -8.32
CA ARG A 160 15.62 4.91 -7.68
C ARG A 160 16.37 4.76 -6.37
N THR A 161 17.02 5.81 -5.95
CA THR A 161 17.61 5.88 -4.62
C THR A 161 16.63 6.53 -3.66
N LEU A 162 16.36 5.88 -2.54
CA LEU A 162 15.61 6.49 -1.44
C LEU A 162 16.43 7.63 -0.84
N ALA A 163 15.90 8.84 -0.94
CA ALA A 163 16.52 9.99 -0.30
C ALA A 163 16.35 9.93 1.23
N PRO A 164 17.32 10.43 2.00
CA PRO A 164 17.18 10.55 3.46
C PRO A 164 15.91 11.32 3.83
N SER A 165 15.20 10.83 4.84
CA SER A 165 14.05 11.55 5.41
C SER A 165 14.51 12.81 6.16
N THR A 166 13.73 13.87 6.06
CA THR A 166 13.89 15.09 6.87
C THR A 166 13.11 15.01 8.17
N ALA A 167 12.44 13.89 8.47
CA ALA A 167 11.69 13.69 9.70
C ALA A 167 12.62 13.74 10.92
N THR A 168 12.16 14.38 11.98
CA THR A 168 12.81 14.50 13.28
C THR A 168 12.03 13.71 14.34
N LEU A 169 12.51 13.67 15.57
CA LEU A 169 11.81 13.03 16.70
C LEU A 169 10.46 13.68 17.01
N ASP A 170 10.26 14.94 16.60
CA ASP A 170 9.01 15.67 16.80
C ASP A 170 8.03 15.49 15.61
N SER A 171 8.45 14.78 14.57
CA SER A 171 7.60 14.53 13.41
C SER A 171 6.52 13.49 13.73
N ILE A 172 5.32 13.69 13.20
CA ILE A 172 4.24 12.69 13.28
C ILE A 172 4.61 11.50 12.37
N ALA A 173 4.51 10.30 12.91
CA ALA A 173 4.83 9.05 12.23
C ALA A 173 3.63 8.48 11.45
#